data_57a9d826d77a1437b17e0d000adfc1f9
#
_entry.id   57a9d826d77a1437b17e0d000adfc1f9
#
_cell.length_a   1.000
_cell.length_b   1.000
_cell.length_c   1.000
_cell.angle_alpha   90.00
_cell.angle_beta   90.00
_cell.angle_gamma   90.00
#
_symmetry.space_group_name_H-M   'P 1'
#
loop_
_entity.id
_entity.type
_entity.pdbx_description
1 polymer ?
#
loop_
_entity_poly.entity_id
_entity_poly.type
_entity_poly.pdbx_seq_one_letter_code
_entity_poly.pdbx_strand_id
1 'polypeptide(L)'
;MKLKHRWTKGELLAQLPLHVMLIPGIIVTLIFCYVPLYGLVIAFQDYNPATMFHSPWVGFENFRYVFQLPGFVQTIWNTFFIAVCKIIGGLIFPITFSLLLNEIGNGKFKRFFQTLIYLPNFLSWVIVAGLLIDILSTDGILNEFLGFFGVDPIFFLGDTFWFPIVMVASDVWKSFGFGTVVYLASLTSIDPTLYEVATVDGAGRWKQTIHITLPGMLPIIVLMTVLSLGNVLNA
;
A
#
# COMPACT_ATOMS: atom_id res chain seq x y z
N MET A 1 27.54 -24.46 11.54
CA MET A 1 28.44 -23.88 12.58
C MET A 1 28.74 -22.43 12.13
N LYS A 2 28.00 -21.40 12.63
CA LYS A 2 28.24 -20.00 12.29
C LYS A 2 29.43 -19.51 13.11
N LEU A 3 30.56 -19.31 12.45
CA LEU A 3 31.73 -18.63 13.04
C LEU A 3 31.29 -17.23 13.50
N LYS A 4 31.36 -16.96 14.80
CA LYS A 4 31.22 -15.61 15.37
C LYS A 4 32.40 -14.78 14.83
N HIS A 5 32.15 -14.01 13.77
CA HIS A 5 33.13 -13.03 13.25
C HIS A 5 33.37 -12.00 14.37
N ARG A 6 34.55 -12.03 14.98
CA ARG A 6 35.00 -11.01 15.94
C ARG A 6 35.55 -9.85 15.13
N TRP A 7 34.82 -8.75 15.12
CA TRP A 7 35.24 -7.52 14.48
C TRP A 7 36.60 -7.07 15.02
N THR A 8 37.55 -6.84 14.14
CA THR A 8 38.84 -6.24 14.49
C THR A 8 38.72 -4.72 14.64
N LYS A 9 39.59 -4.11 15.44
CA LYS A 9 39.59 -2.63 15.58
C LYS A 9 39.73 -1.91 14.24
N GLY A 10 40.48 -2.49 13.29
CA GLY A 10 40.63 -1.93 11.95
C GLY A 10 39.33 -1.96 11.14
N GLU A 11 38.55 -3.05 11.22
CA GLU A 11 37.24 -3.16 10.55
C GLU A 11 36.22 -2.17 11.14
N LEU A 12 36.23 -1.98 12.46
CA LEU A 12 35.37 -0.98 13.11
C LEU A 12 35.72 0.45 12.70
N LEU A 13 37.02 0.79 12.61
CA LEU A 13 37.46 2.10 12.15
C LEU A 13 37.13 2.35 10.66
N ALA A 14 37.20 1.33 9.82
CA ALA A 14 36.83 1.42 8.42
C ALA A 14 35.32 1.64 8.22
N GLN A 15 34.48 1.17 9.16
CA GLN A 15 33.02 1.37 9.11
C GLN A 15 32.56 2.65 9.81
N LEU A 16 33.42 3.33 10.57
CA LEU A 16 33.08 4.54 11.30
C LEU A 16 32.45 5.63 10.42
N PRO A 17 32.98 5.96 9.23
CA PRO A 17 32.36 6.94 8.35
C PRO A 17 30.91 6.58 7.95
N LEU A 18 30.64 5.29 7.70
CA LEU A 18 29.30 4.83 7.36
C LEU A 18 28.32 5.01 8.53
N HIS A 19 28.76 4.70 9.75
CA HIS A 19 27.95 4.92 10.96
C HIS A 19 27.69 6.40 11.23
N VAL A 20 28.70 7.25 11.03
CA VAL A 20 28.54 8.71 11.17
C VAL A 20 27.53 9.26 10.17
N MET A 21 27.52 8.77 8.93
CA MET A 21 26.51 9.15 7.92
C MET A 21 25.08 8.72 8.29
N LEU A 22 24.92 7.67 9.09
CA LEU A 22 23.59 7.21 9.55
C LEU A 22 23.06 8.05 10.73
N ILE A 23 23.94 8.69 11.53
CA ILE A 23 23.55 9.43 12.73
C ILE A 23 22.45 10.47 12.47
N PRO A 24 22.54 11.35 11.46
CA PRO A 24 21.47 12.32 11.20
C PRO A 24 20.10 11.67 10.96
N GLY A 25 20.06 10.57 10.17
CA GLY A 25 18.84 9.83 9.91
C GLY A 25 18.28 9.17 11.17
N ILE A 26 19.15 8.59 12.00
CA ILE A 26 18.74 7.98 13.29
C ILE A 26 18.19 9.05 14.22
N ILE A 27 18.83 10.21 14.35
CA ILE A 27 18.36 11.31 15.21
C ILE A 27 16.96 11.78 14.76
N VAL A 28 16.78 12.04 13.47
CA VAL A 28 15.47 12.45 12.91
C VAL A 28 14.40 11.39 13.19
N THR A 29 14.72 10.11 12.96
CA THR A 29 13.79 9.02 13.25
C THR A 29 13.43 8.94 14.74
N LEU A 30 14.40 9.06 15.62
CA LEU A 30 14.15 9.04 17.07
C LEU A 30 13.27 10.21 17.50
N ILE A 31 13.57 11.42 17.03
CA ILE A 31 12.81 12.63 17.42
C ILE A 31 11.38 12.58 16.89
N PHE A 32 11.18 12.23 15.59
CA PHE A 32 9.88 12.35 14.97
C PHE A 32 9.03 11.08 15.00
N CYS A 33 9.63 9.89 15.19
CA CYS A 33 8.89 8.64 15.26
C CYS A 33 8.81 8.08 16.69
N TYR A 34 9.91 8.11 17.46
CA TYR A 34 9.95 7.48 18.78
C TYR A 34 9.53 8.42 19.92
N VAL A 35 9.99 9.67 19.92
CA VAL A 35 9.60 10.63 20.97
C VAL A 35 8.07 10.80 21.05
N PRO A 36 7.31 10.92 19.94
CA PRO A 36 5.86 11.02 20.02
C PRO A 36 5.17 9.79 20.61
N LEU A 37 5.80 8.60 20.59
CA LEU A 37 5.24 7.41 21.26
C LEU A 37 5.07 7.60 22.78
N TYR A 38 5.84 8.50 23.39
CA TYR A 38 5.60 8.87 24.78
C TYR A 38 4.19 9.45 24.99
N GLY A 39 3.62 10.08 23.95
CA GLY A 39 2.24 10.56 23.96
C GLY A 39 1.18 9.48 24.16
N LEU A 40 1.51 8.19 23.96
CA LEU A 40 0.58 7.08 24.26
C LEU A 40 0.16 7.03 25.73
N VAL A 41 0.95 7.63 26.64
CA VAL A 41 0.61 7.77 28.07
C VAL A 41 -0.70 8.54 28.24
N ILE A 42 -0.99 9.51 27.35
CA ILE A 42 -2.23 10.31 27.37
C ILE A 42 -3.49 9.44 27.28
N ALA A 43 -3.42 8.30 26.60
CA ALA A 43 -4.54 7.37 26.48
C ALA A 43 -5.04 6.84 27.83
N PHE A 44 -4.18 6.89 28.87
CA PHE A 44 -4.47 6.41 30.21
C PHE A 44 -4.74 7.54 31.22
N GLN A 45 -4.79 8.79 30.75
CA GLN A 45 -5.00 9.99 31.56
C GLN A 45 -6.29 10.69 31.13
N ASP A 46 -6.92 11.38 32.11
CA ASP A 46 -7.94 12.41 31.81
C ASP A 46 -7.21 13.66 31.33
N TYR A 47 -6.90 13.66 30.05
CA TYR A 47 -5.97 14.62 29.46
C TYR A 47 -6.52 16.04 29.45
N ASN A 48 -5.82 16.91 30.14
CA ASN A 48 -6.05 18.35 30.14
C ASN A 48 -4.86 19.06 29.45
N PRO A 49 -5.09 19.79 28.36
CA PRO A 49 -4.03 20.53 27.66
C PRO A 49 -3.24 21.50 28.54
N ALA A 50 -3.83 22.04 29.62
CA ALA A 50 -3.17 22.94 30.54
C ALA A 50 -2.13 22.25 31.44
N THR A 51 -2.34 20.99 31.79
CA THR A 51 -1.46 20.19 32.65
C THR A 51 -0.62 19.17 31.87
N MET A 52 -0.94 18.96 30.59
CA MET A 52 -0.27 18.00 29.70
C MET A 52 -0.11 16.61 30.35
N PHE A 53 1.13 16.08 30.41
CA PHE A 53 1.44 14.76 30.96
C PHE A 53 1.27 14.65 32.49
N HIS A 54 0.97 15.76 33.20
CA HIS A 54 0.64 15.77 34.65
C HIS A 54 -0.87 15.63 34.90
N SER A 55 -1.64 15.29 33.88
CA SER A 55 -3.08 15.03 33.99
C SER A 55 -3.37 13.80 34.85
N PRO A 56 -4.52 13.75 35.57
CA PRO A 56 -4.89 12.61 36.39
C PRO A 56 -4.89 11.29 35.65
N TRP A 57 -4.39 10.24 36.31
CA TRP A 57 -4.38 8.90 35.73
C TRP A 57 -5.74 8.22 35.91
N VAL A 58 -6.39 7.82 34.80
CA VAL A 58 -7.71 7.17 34.80
C VAL A 58 -7.65 5.72 34.34
N GLY A 59 -6.44 5.19 34.01
CA GLY A 59 -6.26 3.82 33.63
C GLY A 59 -6.96 3.52 32.27
N PHE A 60 -7.85 2.52 32.24
CA PHE A 60 -8.53 2.08 31.02
C PHE A 60 -9.90 2.74 30.80
N GLU A 61 -10.24 3.81 31.49
CA GLU A 61 -11.56 4.45 31.41
C GLU A 61 -11.82 5.03 30.01
N ASN A 62 -10.81 5.70 29.42
CA ASN A 62 -10.90 6.20 28.05
C ASN A 62 -11.18 5.07 27.04
N PHE A 63 -10.53 3.92 27.19
CA PHE A 63 -10.79 2.76 26.34
C PHE A 63 -12.21 2.25 26.51
N ARG A 64 -12.69 2.13 27.75
CA ARG A 64 -14.08 1.72 28.03
C ARG A 64 -15.08 2.66 27.39
N TYR A 65 -14.84 3.97 27.49
CA TYR A 65 -15.67 4.97 26.83
C TYR A 65 -15.70 4.78 25.30
N VAL A 66 -14.55 4.61 24.67
CA VAL A 66 -14.45 4.40 23.22
C VAL A 66 -15.21 3.14 22.78
N PHE A 67 -15.11 2.03 23.51
CA PHE A 67 -15.84 0.79 23.23
C PHE A 67 -17.38 0.93 23.38
N GLN A 68 -17.85 1.91 24.15
CA GLN A 68 -19.26 2.19 24.34
C GLN A 68 -19.83 3.20 23.34
N LEU A 69 -19.00 3.82 22.50
CA LEU A 69 -19.45 4.78 21.50
C LEU A 69 -20.36 4.09 20.47
N PRO A 70 -21.52 4.69 20.13
CA PRO A 70 -22.35 4.21 19.05
C PRO A 70 -21.54 4.14 17.74
N GLY A 71 -21.63 3.02 17.04
CA GLY A 71 -20.93 2.83 15.75
C GLY A 71 -19.46 2.41 15.86
N PHE A 72 -18.87 2.29 17.05
CA PHE A 72 -17.46 1.87 17.23
C PHE A 72 -17.15 0.55 16.48
N VAL A 73 -17.97 -0.49 16.70
CA VAL A 73 -17.77 -1.80 16.05
C VAL A 73 -17.87 -1.67 14.53
N GLN A 74 -18.83 -0.87 14.03
CA GLN A 74 -18.97 -0.62 12.59
C GLN A 74 -17.74 0.09 12.01
N THR A 75 -17.20 1.07 12.73
CA THR A 75 -15.97 1.78 12.30
C THR A 75 -14.78 0.83 12.21
N ILE A 76 -14.56 -0.01 13.22
CA ILE A 76 -13.49 -1.01 13.19
C ILE A 76 -13.67 -1.99 12.03
N TRP A 77 -14.91 -2.47 11.83
CA TRP A 77 -15.23 -3.37 10.73
C TRP A 77 -14.96 -2.73 9.36
N ASN A 78 -15.41 -1.49 9.17
CA ASN A 78 -15.19 -0.76 7.91
C ASN A 78 -13.70 -0.53 7.66
N THR A 79 -12.93 -0.12 8.68
CA THR A 79 -11.48 0.06 8.57
C THR A 79 -10.80 -1.24 8.14
N PHE A 80 -11.12 -2.34 8.82
CA PHE A 80 -10.54 -3.64 8.50
C PHE A 80 -10.94 -4.11 7.09
N PHE A 81 -12.22 -4.00 6.73
CA PHE A 81 -12.73 -4.39 5.42
C PHE A 81 -12.07 -3.59 4.29
N ILE A 82 -12.03 -2.26 4.41
CA ILE A 82 -11.39 -1.38 3.43
C ILE A 82 -9.91 -1.71 3.31
N ALA A 83 -9.19 -1.88 4.43
CA ALA A 83 -7.77 -2.21 4.42
C ALA A 83 -7.49 -3.55 3.72
N VAL A 84 -8.26 -4.59 4.02
CA VAL A 84 -8.13 -5.90 3.36
C VAL A 84 -8.39 -5.79 1.86
N CYS A 85 -9.46 -5.08 1.47
CA CYS A 85 -9.78 -4.88 0.05
C CYS A 85 -8.69 -4.08 -0.68
N LYS A 86 -8.12 -3.04 -0.06
CA LYS A 86 -6.98 -2.28 -0.61
C LYS A 86 -5.75 -3.17 -0.79
N ILE A 87 -5.42 -4.01 0.21
CA ILE A 87 -4.28 -4.94 0.11
C ILE A 87 -4.50 -5.92 -1.03
N ILE A 88 -5.65 -6.56 -1.11
CA ILE A 88 -5.99 -7.52 -2.17
C ILE A 88 -5.91 -6.84 -3.54
N GLY A 89 -6.54 -5.67 -3.71
CA GLY A 89 -6.49 -4.90 -4.95
C GLY A 89 -5.06 -4.47 -5.28
N GLY A 90 -4.33 -3.94 -4.30
CA GLY A 90 -2.93 -3.52 -4.42
C GLY A 90 -1.94 -4.65 -4.74
N LEU A 91 -2.33 -5.91 -4.58
CA LEU A 91 -1.57 -7.08 -5.04
C LEU A 91 -2.03 -7.55 -6.42
N ILE A 92 -3.33 -7.79 -6.59
CA ILE A 92 -3.88 -8.40 -7.81
C ILE A 92 -3.65 -7.50 -9.03
N PHE A 93 -3.99 -6.21 -8.94
CA PHE A 93 -3.87 -5.31 -10.09
C PHE A 93 -2.41 -5.13 -10.54
N PRO A 94 -1.45 -4.77 -9.67
CA PRO A 94 -0.06 -4.62 -10.11
C PRO A 94 0.56 -5.90 -10.64
N ILE A 95 0.29 -7.07 -10.04
CA ILE A 95 0.78 -8.36 -10.53
C ILE A 95 0.22 -8.61 -11.93
N THR A 96 -1.10 -8.49 -12.11
CA THR A 96 -1.76 -8.72 -13.40
C THR A 96 -1.19 -7.78 -14.48
N PHE A 97 -1.08 -6.49 -14.18
CA PHE A 97 -0.55 -5.51 -15.13
C PHE A 97 0.93 -5.72 -15.42
N SER A 98 1.73 -6.16 -14.46
CA SER A 98 3.14 -6.50 -14.69
C SER A 98 3.29 -7.69 -15.64
N LEU A 99 2.46 -8.72 -15.48
CA LEU A 99 2.43 -9.88 -16.37
C LEU A 99 1.99 -9.48 -17.80
N LEU A 100 0.92 -8.69 -17.91
CA LEU A 100 0.45 -8.19 -19.22
C LEU A 100 1.50 -7.33 -19.91
N LEU A 101 2.14 -6.41 -19.19
CA LEU A 101 3.21 -5.57 -19.73
C LEU A 101 4.47 -6.37 -20.09
N ASN A 102 4.70 -7.50 -19.44
CA ASN A 102 5.82 -8.39 -19.77
C ASN A 102 5.59 -9.11 -21.10
N GLU A 103 4.35 -9.46 -21.42
CA GLU A 103 3.98 -10.06 -22.69
C GLU A 103 4.07 -9.09 -23.88
N ILE A 104 3.92 -7.78 -23.61
CA ILE A 104 4.10 -6.74 -24.64
C ILE A 104 5.60 -6.57 -24.89
N GLY A 105 6.03 -6.82 -26.10
CA GLY A 105 7.42 -6.65 -26.51
C GLY A 105 7.96 -5.24 -26.22
N ASN A 106 9.28 -5.10 -26.21
CA ASN A 106 9.95 -3.83 -25.94
C ASN A 106 9.70 -2.84 -27.09
N GLY A 107 8.81 -1.86 -26.85
CA GLY A 107 8.46 -0.87 -27.87
C GLY A 107 7.80 0.38 -27.31
N LYS A 108 7.48 1.33 -28.21
CA LYS A 108 6.80 2.58 -27.88
C LYS A 108 5.44 2.33 -27.20
N PHE A 109 4.76 1.26 -27.58
CA PHE A 109 3.47 0.85 -27.02
C PHE A 109 3.58 0.49 -25.54
N LYS A 110 4.55 -0.35 -25.16
CA LYS A 110 4.81 -0.70 -23.75
C LYS A 110 5.10 0.55 -22.90
N ARG A 111 5.96 1.46 -23.41
CA ARG A 111 6.28 2.72 -22.71
C ARG A 111 5.06 3.61 -22.54
N PHE A 112 4.19 3.70 -23.56
CA PHE A 112 2.96 4.48 -23.48
C PHE A 112 2.05 3.96 -22.36
N PHE A 113 1.78 2.65 -22.29
CA PHE A 113 0.98 2.07 -21.24
C PHE A 113 1.62 2.22 -19.85
N GLN A 114 2.93 2.02 -19.75
CA GLN A 114 3.66 2.26 -18.50
C GLN A 114 3.46 3.70 -18.02
N THR A 115 3.63 4.69 -18.88
CA THR A 115 3.44 6.09 -18.52
C THR A 115 2.00 6.35 -18.08
N LEU A 116 1.02 5.81 -18.79
CA LEU A 116 -0.39 6.00 -18.48
C LEU A 116 -0.77 5.46 -17.10
N ILE A 117 -0.32 4.25 -16.76
CA ILE A 117 -0.64 3.61 -15.48
C ILE A 117 0.16 4.20 -14.31
N TYR A 118 1.32 4.85 -14.57
CA TYR A 118 2.12 5.49 -13.53
C TYR A 118 1.63 6.89 -13.20
N LEU A 119 0.98 7.57 -14.14
CA LEU A 119 0.55 8.95 -14.00
C LEU A 119 -0.30 9.22 -12.73
N PRO A 120 -1.30 8.40 -12.38
CA PRO A 120 -2.13 8.64 -11.20
C PRO A 120 -1.35 8.71 -9.90
N ASN A 121 -0.24 7.97 -9.78
CA ASN A 121 0.58 7.95 -8.58
C ASN A 121 1.21 9.32 -8.25
N PHE A 122 1.44 10.16 -9.25
CA PHE A 122 2.03 11.49 -9.08
C PHE A 122 1.01 12.57 -8.70
N LEU A 123 -0.29 12.28 -8.79
CA LEU A 123 -1.33 13.21 -8.36
C LEU A 123 -1.39 13.29 -6.84
N SER A 124 -1.59 14.51 -6.29
CA SER A 124 -1.89 14.63 -4.86
C SER A 124 -3.29 14.07 -4.56
N TRP A 125 -3.49 13.59 -3.32
CA TRP A 125 -4.82 13.16 -2.89
C TRP A 125 -5.87 14.26 -2.94
N VAL A 126 -5.47 15.53 -2.80
CA VAL A 126 -6.38 16.68 -2.92
C VAL A 126 -6.94 16.79 -4.34
N ILE A 127 -6.07 16.63 -5.35
CA ILE A 127 -6.50 16.62 -6.76
C ILE A 127 -7.40 15.43 -7.05
N VAL A 128 -7.00 14.23 -6.59
CA VAL A 128 -7.79 13.00 -6.79
C VAL A 128 -9.17 13.14 -6.13
N ALA A 129 -9.23 13.67 -4.90
CA ALA A 129 -10.50 13.89 -4.21
C ALA A 129 -11.41 14.87 -4.97
N GLY A 130 -10.85 15.98 -5.50
CA GLY A 130 -11.61 16.91 -6.35
C GLY A 130 -12.19 16.22 -7.58
N LEU A 131 -11.37 15.45 -8.30
CA LEU A 131 -11.82 14.68 -9.47
C LEU A 131 -12.91 13.65 -9.11
N LEU A 132 -12.77 12.97 -7.98
CA LEU A 132 -13.79 12.01 -7.52
C LEU A 132 -15.10 12.69 -7.16
N ILE A 133 -15.05 13.87 -6.50
CA ILE A 133 -16.24 14.66 -6.18
C ILE A 133 -16.95 15.08 -7.47
N ASP A 134 -16.22 15.60 -8.45
CA ASP A 134 -16.80 16.04 -9.72
C ASP A 134 -17.40 14.90 -10.54
N ILE A 135 -16.72 13.75 -10.59
CA ILE A 135 -17.17 12.59 -11.38
C ILE A 135 -18.34 11.85 -10.71
N LEU A 136 -18.30 11.72 -9.37
CA LEU A 136 -19.20 10.87 -8.58
C LEU A 136 -20.34 11.66 -7.90
N SER A 137 -20.42 12.99 -8.09
CA SER A 137 -21.54 13.79 -7.61
C SER A 137 -22.85 13.32 -8.21
N THR A 138 -23.97 13.69 -7.60
CA THR A 138 -25.31 13.37 -8.11
C THR A 138 -25.56 13.89 -9.52
N ASP A 139 -24.94 15.03 -9.86
CA ASP A 139 -24.99 15.67 -11.17
C ASP A 139 -23.69 15.42 -11.98
N GLY A 140 -22.86 14.45 -11.55
CA GLY A 140 -21.59 14.15 -12.17
C GLY A 140 -21.70 13.23 -13.37
N ILE A 141 -20.61 13.20 -14.16
CA ILE A 141 -20.53 12.44 -15.44
C ILE A 141 -20.93 10.98 -15.28
N LEU A 142 -20.60 10.33 -14.15
CA LEU A 142 -20.96 8.94 -13.93
C LEU A 142 -22.48 8.76 -13.77
N ASN A 143 -23.14 9.64 -13.02
CA ASN A 143 -24.58 9.61 -12.85
C ASN A 143 -25.32 10.00 -14.13
N GLU A 144 -24.83 10.97 -14.90
CA GLU A 144 -25.37 11.26 -16.24
C GLU A 144 -25.29 10.02 -17.14
N PHE A 145 -24.14 9.34 -17.17
CA PHE A 145 -23.97 8.12 -17.95
C PHE A 145 -24.93 7.00 -17.52
N LEU A 146 -25.11 6.78 -16.20
CA LEU A 146 -26.05 5.79 -15.66
C LEU A 146 -27.51 6.18 -15.97
N GLY A 147 -27.82 7.47 -16.00
CA GLY A 147 -29.14 7.99 -16.38
C GLY A 147 -29.58 7.62 -17.81
N PHE A 148 -28.64 7.47 -18.77
CA PHE A 148 -28.94 6.94 -20.09
C PHE A 148 -29.49 5.51 -20.08
N PHE A 149 -29.17 4.74 -19.03
CA PHE A 149 -29.69 3.37 -18.82
C PHE A 149 -30.91 3.33 -17.89
N GLY A 150 -31.46 4.50 -17.49
CA GLY A 150 -32.62 4.59 -16.63
C GLY A 150 -32.34 4.34 -15.14
N VAL A 151 -31.08 4.48 -14.72
CA VAL A 151 -30.68 4.37 -13.30
C VAL A 151 -30.83 5.73 -12.64
N ASP A 152 -31.51 5.75 -11.49
CA ASP A 152 -31.62 6.98 -10.67
C ASP A 152 -30.25 7.42 -10.14
N PRO A 153 -30.03 8.73 -9.94
CA PRO A 153 -28.76 9.24 -9.43
C PRO A 153 -28.35 8.60 -8.10
N ILE A 154 -27.12 8.11 -8.02
CA ILE A 154 -26.55 7.45 -6.84
C ILE A 154 -25.63 8.43 -6.13
N PHE A 155 -25.79 8.59 -4.80
CA PHE A 155 -24.88 9.39 -3.98
C PHE A 155 -23.66 8.56 -3.55
N PHE A 156 -22.74 8.27 -4.48
CA PHE A 156 -21.58 7.39 -4.30
C PHE A 156 -20.73 7.72 -3.07
N LEU A 157 -20.54 9.01 -2.77
CA LEU A 157 -19.65 9.45 -1.69
C LEU A 157 -20.32 9.50 -0.31
N GLY A 158 -21.66 9.41 -0.23
CA GLY A 158 -22.38 9.43 1.04
C GLY A 158 -23.16 8.15 1.32
N ASP A 159 -23.21 7.23 0.38
CA ASP A 159 -23.86 5.95 0.55
C ASP A 159 -22.95 4.93 1.26
N THR A 160 -23.49 4.22 2.25
CA THR A 160 -22.73 3.28 3.09
C THR A 160 -22.19 2.07 2.34
N PHE A 161 -22.82 1.68 1.23
CA PHE A 161 -22.37 0.59 0.38
C PHE A 161 -21.32 1.05 -0.63
N TRP A 162 -21.57 2.19 -1.30
CA TRP A 162 -20.70 2.68 -2.38
C TRP A 162 -19.41 3.33 -1.88
N PHE A 163 -19.44 4.02 -0.75
CA PHE A 163 -18.29 4.74 -0.21
C PHE A 163 -17.05 3.85 -0.03
N PRO A 164 -17.13 2.67 0.62
CA PRO A 164 -15.97 1.76 0.72
C PRO A 164 -15.43 1.31 -0.64
N ILE A 165 -16.31 1.08 -1.61
CA ILE A 165 -15.92 0.68 -2.97
C ILE A 165 -15.13 1.80 -3.66
N VAL A 166 -15.62 3.03 -3.56
CA VAL A 166 -14.94 4.22 -4.11
C VAL A 166 -13.58 4.40 -3.47
N MET A 167 -13.48 4.26 -2.14
CA MET A 167 -12.22 4.38 -1.40
C MET A 167 -11.20 3.33 -1.82
N VAL A 168 -11.61 2.08 -1.98
CA VAL A 168 -10.74 1.00 -2.45
C VAL A 168 -10.35 1.20 -3.90
N ALA A 169 -11.31 1.48 -4.78
CA ALA A 169 -11.06 1.63 -6.21
C ALA A 169 -10.12 2.81 -6.51
N SER A 170 -10.31 3.95 -5.85
CA SER A 170 -9.47 5.15 -6.03
C SER A 170 -8.05 4.92 -5.52
N ASP A 171 -7.88 4.25 -4.39
CA ASP A 171 -6.57 3.95 -3.82
C ASP A 171 -5.81 2.96 -4.70
N VAL A 172 -6.45 1.88 -5.12
CA VAL A 172 -5.87 0.89 -6.04
C VAL A 172 -5.52 1.55 -7.37
N TRP A 173 -6.43 2.35 -7.97
CA TRP A 173 -6.18 3.06 -9.23
C TRP A 173 -4.98 4.00 -9.12
N LYS A 174 -4.84 4.70 -8.01
CA LYS A 174 -3.73 5.64 -7.80
C LYS A 174 -2.39 4.91 -7.61
N SER A 175 -2.37 3.79 -6.90
CA SER A 175 -1.15 3.15 -6.41
C SER A 175 -0.65 1.99 -7.28
N PHE A 176 -1.54 1.31 -8.06
CA PHE A 176 -1.18 0.06 -8.75
C PHE A 176 -0.06 0.24 -9.78
N GLY A 177 0.07 1.42 -10.39
CA GLY A 177 1.12 1.70 -11.34
C GLY A 177 2.52 1.57 -10.72
N PHE A 178 2.73 2.14 -9.53
CA PHE A 178 3.99 2.01 -8.81
C PHE A 178 4.28 0.55 -8.42
N GLY A 179 3.28 -0.16 -7.91
CA GLY A 179 3.39 -1.60 -7.62
C GLY A 179 3.78 -2.41 -8.86
N THR A 180 3.25 -2.06 -10.03
CA THR A 180 3.58 -2.70 -11.31
C THR A 180 5.06 -2.58 -11.64
N VAL A 181 5.72 -1.43 -11.34
CA VAL A 181 7.17 -1.26 -11.55
C VAL A 181 7.97 -2.27 -10.73
N VAL A 182 7.60 -2.44 -9.45
CA VAL A 182 8.30 -3.35 -8.54
C VAL A 182 8.20 -4.79 -9.04
N TYR A 183 7.01 -5.22 -9.46
CA TYR A 183 6.82 -6.57 -10.00
C TYR A 183 7.49 -6.76 -11.36
N LEU A 184 7.47 -5.75 -12.24
CA LEU A 184 8.23 -5.81 -13.51
C LEU A 184 9.73 -5.95 -13.27
N ALA A 185 10.28 -5.27 -12.26
CA ALA A 185 11.69 -5.42 -11.90
C ALA A 185 11.99 -6.85 -11.43
N SER A 186 11.09 -7.48 -10.67
CA SER A 186 11.28 -8.86 -10.24
C SER A 186 11.23 -9.87 -11.38
N LEU A 187 10.42 -9.60 -12.42
CA LEU A 187 10.36 -10.45 -13.62
C LEU A 187 11.70 -10.51 -14.36
N THR A 188 12.46 -9.41 -14.37
CA THR A 188 13.78 -9.36 -15.01
C THR A 188 14.85 -10.17 -14.27
N SER A 189 14.60 -10.58 -13.04
CA SER A 189 15.52 -11.39 -12.23
C SER A 189 15.34 -12.91 -12.43
N ILE A 190 14.28 -13.33 -13.13
CA ILE A 190 14.01 -14.73 -13.43
C ILE A 190 14.96 -15.18 -14.56
N ASP A 191 15.61 -16.32 -14.36
CA ASP A 191 16.54 -16.86 -15.37
C ASP A 191 15.81 -17.17 -16.69
N PRO A 192 16.20 -16.56 -17.82
CA PRO A 192 15.58 -16.81 -19.13
C PRO A 192 15.68 -18.27 -19.60
N THR A 193 16.70 -19.00 -19.14
CA THR A 193 16.90 -20.41 -19.52
C THR A 193 15.73 -21.29 -19.10
N LEU A 194 15.02 -20.95 -18.01
CA LEU A 194 13.82 -21.67 -17.57
C LEU A 194 12.70 -21.62 -18.59
N TYR A 195 12.55 -20.49 -19.28
CA TYR A 195 11.55 -20.31 -20.33
C TYR A 195 11.95 -21.05 -21.61
N GLU A 196 13.24 -21.08 -21.94
CA GLU A 196 13.78 -21.82 -23.10
C GLU A 196 13.53 -23.32 -22.93
N VAL A 197 13.90 -23.88 -21.77
CA VAL A 197 13.67 -25.31 -21.46
C VAL A 197 12.17 -25.63 -21.51
N ALA A 198 11.33 -24.82 -20.86
CA ALA A 198 9.89 -25.03 -20.86
C ALA A 198 9.28 -24.98 -22.27
N THR A 199 9.85 -24.17 -23.17
CA THR A 199 9.41 -24.09 -24.56
C THR A 199 9.78 -25.38 -25.33
N VAL A 200 10.96 -25.94 -25.09
CA VAL A 200 11.37 -27.23 -25.65
C VAL A 200 10.46 -28.35 -25.16
N ASP A 201 10.04 -28.31 -23.90
CA ASP A 201 9.09 -29.25 -23.29
C ASP A 201 7.63 -29.04 -23.76
N GLY A 202 7.37 -28.08 -24.66
CA GLY A 202 6.05 -27.81 -25.20
C GLY A 202 5.13 -27.03 -24.25
N ALA A 203 5.67 -26.35 -23.24
CA ALA A 203 4.89 -25.51 -22.35
C ALA A 203 4.49 -24.19 -23.04
N GLY A 204 3.21 -23.99 -23.25
CA GLY A 204 2.67 -22.71 -23.73
C GLY A 204 2.82 -21.59 -22.68
N ARG A 205 2.66 -20.33 -23.12
CA ARG A 205 2.83 -19.11 -22.29
C ARG A 205 2.07 -19.15 -20.97
N TRP A 206 0.84 -19.62 -20.97
CA TRP A 206 0.04 -19.75 -19.75
C TRP A 206 0.66 -20.71 -18.72
N LYS A 207 1.18 -21.85 -19.17
CA LYS A 207 1.89 -22.80 -18.30
C LYS A 207 3.18 -22.19 -17.76
N GLN A 208 3.94 -21.46 -18.59
CA GLN A 208 5.14 -20.75 -18.17
C GLN A 208 4.82 -19.67 -17.12
N THR A 209 3.73 -18.92 -17.30
CA THR A 209 3.30 -17.91 -16.33
C THR A 209 3.00 -18.54 -14.96
N ILE A 210 2.24 -19.65 -14.93
CA ILE A 210 1.83 -20.27 -13.67
C ILE A 210 2.99 -21.00 -12.97
N HIS A 211 3.87 -21.69 -13.72
CA HIS A 211 4.86 -22.57 -13.12
C HIS A 211 6.27 -21.99 -13.06
N ILE A 212 6.56 -20.91 -13.79
CA ILE A 212 7.88 -20.26 -13.75
C ILE A 212 7.73 -18.83 -13.25
N THR A 213 6.90 -18.02 -13.92
CA THR A 213 6.84 -16.59 -13.64
C THR A 213 6.27 -16.30 -12.25
N LEU A 214 5.08 -16.79 -11.92
CA LEU A 214 4.45 -16.55 -10.62
C LEU A 214 5.27 -17.11 -9.45
N PRO A 215 5.79 -18.35 -9.49
CA PRO A 215 6.68 -18.83 -8.44
C PRO A 215 7.98 -18.03 -8.34
N GLY A 216 8.56 -17.59 -9.48
CA GLY A 216 9.75 -16.73 -9.48
C GLY A 216 9.52 -15.36 -8.86
N MET A 217 8.30 -14.83 -8.96
CA MET A 217 7.88 -13.57 -8.32
C MET A 217 7.50 -13.73 -6.84
N LEU A 218 7.31 -14.94 -6.33
CA LEU A 218 6.79 -15.20 -4.99
C LEU A 218 7.55 -14.45 -3.87
N PRO A 219 8.89 -14.39 -3.87
CA PRO A 219 9.62 -13.66 -2.83
C PRO A 219 9.23 -12.18 -2.76
N ILE A 220 9.05 -11.51 -3.89
CA ILE A 220 8.65 -10.10 -3.92
C ILE A 220 7.16 -9.94 -3.59
N ILE A 221 6.31 -10.87 -4.01
CA ILE A 221 4.88 -10.86 -3.65
C ILE A 221 4.73 -10.96 -2.13
N VAL A 222 5.45 -11.88 -1.48
CA VAL A 222 5.44 -12.02 -0.02
C VAL A 222 5.97 -10.77 0.66
N LEU A 223 7.08 -10.22 0.18
CA LEU A 223 7.64 -8.97 0.72
C LEU A 223 6.64 -7.81 0.64
N MET A 224 6.04 -7.58 -0.52
CA MET A 224 5.05 -6.52 -0.72
C MET A 224 3.80 -6.74 0.13
N THR A 225 3.36 -7.99 0.30
CA THR A 225 2.24 -8.34 1.18
C THR A 225 2.55 -7.98 2.64
N VAL A 226 3.74 -8.35 3.14
CA VAL A 226 4.16 -8.03 4.51
C VAL A 226 4.25 -6.52 4.73
N LEU A 227 4.80 -5.77 3.76
CA LEU A 227 4.85 -4.31 3.82
C LEU A 227 3.44 -3.68 3.82
N SER A 228 2.51 -4.23 3.02
CA SER A 228 1.13 -3.76 2.98
C SER A 228 0.39 -4.04 4.29
N LEU A 229 0.63 -5.19 4.92
CA LEU A 229 0.08 -5.51 6.25
C LEU A 229 0.55 -4.52 7.33
N GLY A 230 1.79 -4.04 7.25
CA GLY A 230 2.29 -3.00 8.16
C GLY A 230 1.55 -1.67 8.05
N ASN A 231 0.88 -1.40 6.92
CA ASN A 231 0.12 -0.17 6.66
C ASN A 231 -1.40 -0.31 6.86
N VAL A 232 -1.90 -1.43 7.37
CA VAL A 232 -3.35 -1.69 7.55
C VAL A 232 -4.05 -0.57 8.34
N LEU A 233 -3.39 -0.02 9.37
CA LEU A 233 -3.97 1.04 10.20
C LEU A 233 -3.88 2.43 9.57
N ASN A 234 -3.20 2.58 8.44
CA ASN A 234 -3.10 3.83 7.67
C ASN A 234 -4.08 3.84 6.47
N ALA A 235 -5.00 2.91 6.45
CA ALA A 235 -5.96 2.72 5.35
C ALA A 235 -7.10 3.74 5.35
#